data_846ab588cd4b9e32e5668ca2ff4b12a2
#
_entry.id   846ab588cd4b9e32e5668ca2ff4b12a2
#
_cell.length_a   1.000
_cell.length_b   1.000
_cell.length_c   1.000
_cell.angle_alpha   90.00
_cell.angle_beta   90.00
_cell.angle_gamma   90.00
#
_symmetry.space_group_name_H-M   'P 1'
#
loop_
_entity.id
_entity.type
_entity.pdbx_description
1 polymer ?
#
loop_
_entity_poly.entity_id
_entity_poly.type
_entity_poly.pdbx_seq_one_letter_code
_entity_poly.pdbx_strand_id
1 'polypeptide(L)'
;MRKVHTAALTVATLVVAGAYYGLADSLDIVPGPLTAASQSYETQPYPTPSIPPDGQDAPSGLDPDAPAPTATSLSSLANALASDSQVGGATTAVTVIDVATGETLLDTSSTPLTPASSNKILTASAALSLLGPEHALTTKAVVSGGTVTLVGGGDVLLAADAGDPDATVGHAGLGDLARSTAQALQARGVTSVNVALDDTLFTGPSWNSSWEGGNEAWVAQIQPIMLDVTAHSHSGTYPADPAMEAAKAFSDQLTAAGVAVTGDVTRGAASSDASELASVESAPLADVLSVSLKASDNTMTEVEGRMVAVAAGQEASFEGATKAVLAQLTADGFQTGGVTMVDCSGLATADRVPSSLLAQIIAHSAGSDGG
;
A
#
# COMPACT_ATOMS: atom_id res chain seq x y z
N MET A 1 -50.80 -20.81 -45.22
CA MET A 1 -49.86 -21.45 -44.23
C MET A 1 -48.37 -21.24 -44.63
N ARG A 2 -47.87 -21.57 -45.80
CA ARG A 2 -46.44 -21.40 -46.17
C ARG A 2 -45.89 -19.98 -46.00
N LYS A 3 -46.61 -18.92 -46.41
CA LYS A 3 -46.14 -17.52 -46.28
C LYS A 3 -45.98 -17.07 -44.81
N VAL A 4 -46.82 -17.55 -43.88
CA VAL A 4 -46.75 -17.22 -42.47
C VAL A 4 -45.56 -17.92 -41.82
N HIS A 5 -45.28 -19.19 -42.18
CA HIS A 5 -44.09 -19.90 -41.66
C HIS A 5 -42.79 -19.27 -42.18
N THR A 6 -42.74 -18.84 -43.42
CA THR A 6 -41.56 -18.17 -43.97
C THR A 6 -41.31 -16.83 -43.26
N ALA A 7 -42.35 -16.02 -43.07
CA ALA A 7 -42.22 -14.75 -42.32
C ALA A 7 -41.77 -14.97 -40.87
N ALA A 8 -42.33 -15.95 -40.19
CA ALA A 8 -41.93 -16.28 -38.80
C ALA A 8 -40.46 -16.75 -38.74
N LEU A 9 -40.03 -17.58 -39.71
CA LEU A 9 -38.65 -18.04 -39.78
C LEU A 9 -37.67 -16.88 -40.05
N THR A 10 -38.03 -15.97 -40.96
CA THR A 10 -37.21 -14.79 -41.28
C THR A 10 -37.05 -13.88 -40.05
N VAL A 11 -38.14 -13.61 -39.35
CA VAL A 11 -38.09 -12.81 -38.13
C VAL A 11 -37.21 -13.47 -37.06
N ALA A 12 -37.40 -14.79 -36.85
CA ALA A 12 -36.58 -15.53 -35.86
C ALA A 12 -35.08 -15.49 -36.24
N THR A 13 -34.76 -15.66 -37.54
CA THR A 13 -33.36 -15.58 -38.01
C THR A 13 -32.75 -14.19 -37.79
N LEU A 14 -33.51 -13.10 -38.07
CA LEU A 14 -33.06 -11.74 -37.84
C LEU A 14 -32.83 -11.43 -36.34
N VAL A 15 -33.70 -11.93 -35.48
CA VAL A 15 -33.57 -11.78 -34.02
C VAL A 15 -32.32 -12.51 -33.53
N VAL A 16 -32.10 -13.75 -33.97
CA VAL A 16 -30.92 -14.53 -33.58
C VAL A 16 -29.64 -13.89 -34.13
N ALA A 17 -29.62 -13.45 -35.36
CA ALA A 17 -28.47 -12.77 -35.96
C ALA A 17 -28.17 -11.44 -35.26
N GLY A 18 -29.20 -10.65 -34.94
CA GLY A 18 -29.06 -9.41 -34.20
C GLY A 18 -28.55 -9.62 -32.77
N ALA A 19 -29.05 -10.64 -32.08
CA ALA A 19 -28.55 -10.99 -30.75
C ALA A 19 -27.09 -11.49 -30.79
N TYR A 20 -26.75 -12.30 -31.79
CA TYR A 20 -25.37 -12.77 -31.97
C TYR A 20 -24.42 -11.61 -32.29
N TYR A 21 -24.85 -10.70 -33.22
CA TYR A 21 -24.05 -9.51 -33.52
C TYR A 21 -23.89 -8.59 -32.30
N GLY A 22 -24.97 -8.32 -31.56
CA GLY A 22 -24.91 -7.50 -30.34
C GLY A 22 -24.03 -8.10 -29.27
N LEU A 23 -24.04 -9.44 -29.14
CA LEU A 23 -23.14 -10.13 -28.20
C LEU A 23 -21.68 -10.05 -28.67
N ALA A 24 -21.42 -10.27 -29.96
CA ALA A 24 -20.09 -10.18 -30.54
C ALA A 24 -19.51 -8.75 -30.46
N ASP A 25 -20.37 -7.74 -30.64
CA ASP A 25 -20.04 -6.32 -30.49
C ASP A 25 -19.74 -5.99 -29.02
N SER A 26 -20.56 -6.45 -28.08
CA SER A 26 -20.32 -6.23 -26.64
C SER A 26 -19.05 -6.92 -26.11
N LEU A 27 -18.61 -8.00 -26.78
CA LEU A 27 -17.38 -8.75 -26.47
C LEU A 27 -16.17 -8.28 -27.29
N ASP A 28 -16.32 -7.19 -28.04
CA ASP A 28 -15.24 -6.61 -28.87
C ASP A 28 -14.70 -7.55 -29.97
N ILE A 29 -15.52 -8.53 -30.37
CA ILE A 29 -15.18 -9.47 -31.45
C ILE A 29 -15.43 -8.88 -32.83
N VAL A 30 -16.43 -7.98 -32.94
CA VAL A 30 -16.76 -7.22 -34.15
C VAL A 30 -17.01 -5.76 -33.80
N PRO A 31 -16.61 -4.79 -34.62
CA PRO A 31 -16.86 -3.39 -34.37
C PRO A 31 -18.35 -3.05 -34.46
N GLY A 32 -18.90 -2.33 -33.50
CA GLY A 32 -20.28 -1.88 -33.46
C GLY A 32 -20.55 -0.82 -32.38
N PRO A 33 -21.81 -0.34 -32.30
CA PRO A 33 -22.16 0.75 -31.36
C PRO A 33 -22.13 0.38 -29.89
N LEU A 34 -22.07 -0.91 -29.54
CA LEU A 34 -21.98 -1.40 -28.19
C LEU A 34 -20.51 -1.67 -27.78
N THR A 35 -19.59 -1.72 -28.72
CA THR A 35 -18.18 -1.74 -28.44
C THR A 35 -17.87 -0.44 -27.70
N ALA A 36 -17.58 -0.52 -26.39
CA ALA A 36 -16.93 0.57 -25.70
C ALA A 36 -15.59 0.73 -26.42
N ALA A 37 -15.50 1.69 -27.34
CA ALA A 37 -14.25 2.04 -27.95
C ALA A 37 -13.29 2.27 -26.77
N SER A 38 -12.41 1.31 -26.52
CA SER A 38 -11.20 1.60 -25.80
C SER A 38 -10.60 2.76 -26.60
N GLN A 39 -10.70 3.97 -26.05
CA GLN A 39 -9.92 5.05 -26.59
C GLN A 39 -8.49 4.53 -26.44
N SER A 40 -7.96 3.97 -27.52
CA SER A 40 -6.53 3.90 -27.66
C SER A 40 -6.08 5.34 -27.66
N TYR A 41 -5.77 5.84 -26.47
CA TYR A 41 -4.88 6.97 -26.37
C TYR A 41 -3.62 6.47 -27.08
N GLU A 42 -3.40 6.91 -28.33
CA GLU A 42 -2.05 6.93 -28.86
C GLU A 42 -1.27 7.71 -27.82
N THR A 43 -0.61 6.98 -26.93
CA THR A 43 0.41 7.56 -26.08
C THR A 43 1.39 8.19 -27.06
N GLN A 44 1.34 9.51 -27.19
CA GLN A 44 2.40 10.21 -27.90
C GLN A 44 3.69 9.72 -27.26
N PRO A 45 4.60 9.11 -28.01
CA PRO A 45 5.86 8.67 -27.42
C PRO A 45 6.46 9.89 -26.73
N TYR A 46 6.74 9.76 -25.42
CA TYR A 46 7.48 10.76 -24.71
C TYR A 46 8.68 11.12 -25.59
N PRO A 47 8.94 12.42 -25.84
CA PRO A 47 10.13 12.80 -26.58
C PRO A 47 11.29 12.11 -25.89
N THR A 48 11.93 11.17 -26.58
CA THR A 48 13.12 10.51 -26.08
C THR A 48 14.12 11.62 -25.85
N PRO A 49 14.59 11.86 -24.62
CA PRO A 49 15.62 12.85 -24.41
C PRO A 49 16.75 12.50 -25.37
N SER A 50 17.17 13.42 -26.20
CA SER A 50 18.39 13.25 -26.98
C SER A 50 19.53 13.26 -25.98
N ILE A 51 19.82 12.08 -25.42
CA ILE A 51 21.03 11.87 -24.63
C ILE A 51 22.15 11.94 -25.66
N PRO A 52 23.09 12.87 -25.54
CA PRO A 52 24.29 12.84 -26.37
C PRO A 52 24.96 11.47 -26.24
N PRO A 53 25.47 10.87 -27.32
CA PRO A 53 26.07 9.54 -27.28
C PRO A 53 27.32 9.45 -26.39
N ASP A 54 27.89 10.54 -26.00
CA ASP A 54 28.99 10.62 -25.02
C ASP A 54 28.37 10.98 -23.68
N GLY A 55 28.53 10.09 -22.69
CA GLY A 55 27.89 10.15 -21.38
C GLY A 55 27.90 11.56 -20.82
N GLN A 56 26.76 12.03 -20.34
CA GLN A 56 26.75 13.22 -19.51
C GLN A 56 27.67 12.93 -18.32
N ASP A 57 28.67 13.77 -18.14
CA ASP A 57 29.41 13.79 -16.88
C ASP A 57 28.38 13.86 -15.75
N ALA A 58 28.56 13.04 -14.71
CA ALA A 58 27.73 13.15 -13.53
C ALA A 58 27.62 14.62 -13.16
N PRO A 59 26.43 15.15 -12.88
CA PRO A 59 26.28 16.54 -12.50
C PRO A 59 27.34 16.84 -11.42
N SER A 60 28.12 17.87 -11.60
CA SER A 60 29.09 18.32 -10.59
C SER A 60 28.31 18.44 -9.27
N GLY A 61 28.89 17.94 -8.18
CA GLY A 61 28.26 18.09 -6.86
C GLY A 61 27.87 19.55 -6.63
N LEU A 62 26.78 19.77 -5.89
CA LEU A 62 26.38 21.13 -5.52
C LEU A 62 27.57 21.84 -4.88
N ASP A 63 27.82 23.08 -5.30
CA ASP A 63 28.84 23.93 -4.67
C ASP A 63 28.35 24.22 -3.23
N PRO A 64 29.06 23.73 -2.19
CA PRO A 64 28.65 23.96 -0.82
C PRO A 64 28.71 25.44 -0.41
N ASP A 65 29.46 26.26 -1.16
CA ASP A 65 29.59 27.69 -0.93
C ASP A 65 28.62 28.52 -1.79
N ALA A 66 27.75 27.89 -2.58
CA ALA A 66 26.77 28.61 -3.38
C ALA A 66 25.81 29.38 -2.44
N PRO A 67 25.57 30.68 -2.70
CA PRO A 67 24.66 31.45 -1.87
C PRO A 67 23.23 30.90 -1.97
N ALA A 68 22.52 30.85 -0.85
CA ALA A 68 21.08 30.48 -0.84
C ALA A 68 20.30 31.42 -1.77
N PRO A 69 19.30 30.89 -2.50
CA PRO A 69 18.50 31.72 -3.38
C PRO A 69 17.73 32.79 -2.58
N THR A 70 17.56 33.98 -3.15
CA THR A 70 16.84 35.06 -2.50
C THR A 70 15.32 34.78 -2.51
N ALA A 71 14.61 35.25 -1.49
CA ALA A 71 13.13 35.16 -1.44
C ALA A 71 12.47 35.79 -2.68
N THR A 72 13.06 36.87 -3.24
CA THR A 72 12.56 37.51 -4.46
C THR A 72 12.67 36.61 -5.67
N SER A 73 13.83 35.92 -5.85
CA SER A 73 14.00 34.99 -6.99
C SER A 73 13.08 33.77 -6.86
N LEU A 74 12.94 33.22 -5.66
CA LEU A 74 12.03 32.12 -5.39
C LEU A 74 10.56 32.49 -5.63
N SER A 75 10.13 33.68 -5.16
CA SER A 75 8.78 34.18 -5.41
C SER A 75 8.51 34.40 -6.90
N SER A 76 9.51 34.86 -7.66
CA SER A 76 9.38 35.01 -9.11
C SER A 76 9.17 33.66 -9.81
N LEU A 77 9.92 32.63 -9.42
CA LEU A 77 9.78 31.27 -9.96
C LEU A 77 8.42 30.64 -9.56
N ALA A 78 7.98 30.79 -8.32
CA ALA A 78 6.69 30.30 -7.86
C ALA A 78 5.53 30.96 -8.62
N ASN A 79 5.60 32.26 -8.86
CA ASN A 79 4.62 32.99 -9.67
C ASN A 79 4.63 32.56 -11.14
N ALA A 80 5.81 32.31 -11.70
CA ALA A 80 5.93 31.78 -13.06
C ALA A 80 5.27 30.40 -13.17
N LEU A 81 5.52 29.49 -12.20
CA LEU A 81 4.88 28.19 -12.15
C LEU A 81 3.34 28.32 -12.06
N ALA A 82 2.84 29.16 -11.15
CA ALA A 82 1.40 29.36 -10.97
C ALA A 82 0.71 29.94 -12.22
N SER A 83 1.48 30.64 -13.07
CA SER A 83 1.00 31.27 -14.30
C SER A 83 1.22 30.42 -15.53
N ASP A 84 1.89 29.27 -15.40
CA ASP A 84 2.19 28.38 -16.54
C ASP A 84 0.88 27.78 -17.09
N SER A 85 0.72 27.85 -18.40
CA SER A 85 -0.45 27.32 -19.09
C SER A 85 -0.65 25.81 -18.93
N GLN A 86 0.42 25.07 -18.67
CA GLN A 86 0.38 23.63 -18.43
C GLN A 86 -0.16 23.28 -17.04
N VAL A 87 -0.05 24.20 -16.09
CA VAL A 87 -0.70 24.06 -14.76
C VAL A 87 -2.21 24.26 -14.86
N GLY A 88 -2.70 24.87 -15.96
CA GLY A 88 -4.12 24.92 -16.30
C GLY A 88 -4.99 25.70 -15.31
N GLY A 89 -4.42 26.64 -14.55
CA GLY A 89 -5.12 27.41 -13.53
C GLY A 89 -5.39 26.62 -12.23
N ALA A 90 -4.76 25.46 -12.03
CA ALA A 90 -4.81 24.73 -10.76
C ALA A 90 -4.17 25.55 -9.63
N THR A 91 -4.65 25.35 -8.42
CA THR A 91 -4.03 25.96 -7.23
C THR A 91 -2.66 25.30 -6.99
N THR A 92 -1.62 26.12 -6.91
CA THR A 92 -0.26 25.69 -6.61
C THR A 92 0.18 26.16 -5.23
N ALA A 93 0.94 25.33 -4.53
CA ALA A 93 1.60 25.71 -3.28
C ALA A 93 3.09 25.32 -3.40
N VAL A 94 3.96 26.24 -3.05
CA VAL A 94 5.41 26.05 -3.10
C VAL A 94 5.99 26.42 -1.74
N THR A 95 6.72 25.49 -1.14
CA THR A 95 7.48 25.74 0.08
C THR A 95 8.93 25.36 -0.18
N VAL A 96 9.85 26.21 0.22
CA VAL A 96 11.29 26.02 0.10
C VAL A 96 11.90 26.21 1.48
N ILE A 97 12.64 25.20 1.94
CA ILE A 97 13.36 25.18 3.21
C ILE A 97 14.84 24.99 2.91
N ASP A 98 15.68 25.77 3.55
CA ASP A 98 17.11 25.53 3.59
C ASP A 98 17.39 24.37 4.55
N VAL A 99 17.87 23.24 4.02
CA VAL A 99 18.08 22.01 4.81
C VAL A 99 19.18 22.20 5.86
N ALA A 100 20.20 23.02 5.57
CA ALA A 100 21.31 23.23 6.48
C ALA A 100 20.94 24.08 7.68
N THR A 101 20.02 25.04 7.52
CA THR A 101 19.61 25.98 8.58
C THR A 101 18.23 25.72 9.13
N GLY A 102 17.39 24.97 8.42
CA GLY A 102 15.96 24.79 8.72
C GLY A 102 15.13 26.04 8.42
N GLU A 103 15.71 27.09 7.82
CA GLU A 103 14.99 28.33 7.52
C GLU A 103 14.01 28.13 6.35
N THR A 104 12.78 28.61 6.51
CA THR A 104 11.81 28.68 5.41
C THR A 104 12.11 29.90 4.54
N LEU A 105 12.65 29.65 3.34
CA LEU A 105 13.01 30.69 2.38
C LEU A 105 11.80 31.19 1.57
N LEU A 106 10.81 30.34 1.36
CA LEU A 106 9.55 30.67 0.68
C LEU A 106 8.44 29.74 1.20
N ASP A 107 7.28 30.30 1.45
CA ASP A 107 6.04 29.55 1.63
C ASP A 107 4.89 30.32 0.96
N THR A 108 4.29 29.73 -0.08
CA THR A 108 3.13 30.28 -0.77
C THR A 108 1.84 29.56 -0.41
N SER A 109 1.92 28.51 0.45
CA SER A 109 0.78 27.71 0.80
C SER A 109 -0.14 28.43 1.78
N SER A 110 -1.23 28.97 1.27
CA SER A 110 -2.28 29.56 2.09
C SER A 110 -3.40 28.58 2.42
N THR A 111 -3.44 27.44 1.73
CA THR A 111 -4.53 26.47 1.84
C THR A 111 -3.95 25.05 1.68
N PRO A 112 -4.32 24.10 2.55
CA PRO A 112 -3.95 22.70 2.38
C PRO A 112 -4.53 22.13 1.08
N LEU A 113 -3.72 21.40 0.33
CA LEU A 113 -4.09 20.77 -0.94
C LEU A 113 -4.16 19.26 -0.80
N THR A 114 -4.78 18.57 -1.77
CA THR A 114 -4.78 17.11 -1.85
C THR A 114 -3.37 16.62 -2.10
N PRO A 115 -2.79 15.84 -1.17
CA PRO A 115 -1.39 15.44 -1.24
C PRO A 115 -1.14 14.29 -2.22
N ALA A 116 -2.15 13.51 -2.56
CA ALA A 116 -2.00 12.21 -3.21
C ALA A 116 -0.92 11.39 -2.49
N SER A 117 -0.12 10.61 -3.21
CA SER A 117 0.91 9.74 -2.60
C SER A 117 2.01 10.46 -1.81
N SER A 118 2.11 11.78 -1.86
CA SER A 118 3.01 12.48 -0.94
C SER A 118 2.54 12.41 0.53
N ASN A 119 1.28 12.02 0.78
CA ASN A 119 0.77 11.71 2.12
C ASN A 119 1.56 10.58 2.82
N LYS A 120 2.11 9.64 2.04
CA LYS A 120 2.93 8.52 2.54
C LYS A 120 4.14 8.96 3.34
N ILE A 121 4.68 10.15 3.05
CA ILE A 121 5.81 10.73 3.78
C ILE A 121 5.43 11.01 5.24
N LEU A 122 4.18 11.44 5.50
CA LEU A 122 3.68 11.67 6.85
C LEU A 122 3.62 10.35 7.64
N THR A 123 3.07 9.32 7.02
CA THR A 123 2.94 7.99 7.63
C THR A 123 4.30 7.38 7.90
N ALA A 124 5.21 7.39 6.93
CA ALA A 124 6.55 6.83 7.07
C ALA A 124 7.37 7.55 8.15
N SER A 125 7.31 8.89 8.21
CA SER A 125 7.98 9.68 9.24
C SER A 125 7.48 9.32 10.64
N ALA A 126 6.16 9.24 10.83
CA ALA A 126 5.58 8.85 12.11
C ALA A 126 5.92 7.40 12.50
N ALA A 127 5.96 6.48 11.54
CA ALA A 127 6.33 5.09 11.76
C ALA A 127 7.79 4.96 12.20
N LEU A 128 8.72 5.61 11.49
CA LEU A 128 10.14 5.62 11.87
C LEU A 128 10.37 6.23 13.25
N SER A 129 9.70 7.34 13.55
CA SER A 129 9.84 8.02 14.83
C SER A 129 9.33 7.17 16.00
N LEU A 130 8.15 6.54 15.86
CA LEU A 130 7.49 5.85 16.95
C LEU A 130 7.99 4.41 17.15
N LEU A 131 8.18 3.67 16.05
CA LEU A 131 8.57 2.25 16.08
C LEU A 131 10.10 2.08 16.06
N GLY A 132 10.80 2.98 15.39
CA GLY A 132 12.23 2.88 15.14
C GLY A 132 12.58 2.12 13.86
N PRO A 133 13.74 2.41 13.23
CA PRO A 133 14.12 1.84 11.93
C PRO A 133 14.34 0.32 11.98
N GLU A 134 14.80 -0.22 13.10
CA GLU A 134 15.12 -1.65 13.30
C GLU A 134 13.91 -2.49 13.74
N HIS A 135 12.74 -1.87 13.90
CA HIS A 135 11.53 -2.59 14.31
C HIS A 135 11.16 -3.63 13.25
N ALA A 136 10.84 -4.85 13.69
CA ALA A 136 10.37 -5.92 12.83
C ALA A 136 8.92 -6.30 13.19
N LEU A 137 8.15 -6.68 12.17
CA LEU A 137 6.77 -7.12 12.30
C LEU A 137 6.73 -8.63 12.52
N THR A 138 6.13 -9.08 13.62
CA THR A 138 6.17 -10.49 14.04
C THR A 138 4.90 -11.24 13.62
N THR A 139 5.05 -12.25 12.78
CA THR A 139 4.00 -13.23 12.49
C THR A 139 4.25 -14.50 13.31
N LYS A 140 3.25 -15.01 14.02
CA LYS A 140 3.44 -16.14 14.93
C LYS A 140 2.35 -17.19 14.84
N ALA A 141 2.70 -18.40 15.23
CA ALA A 141 1.81 -19.52 15.43
C ALA A 141 1.69 -19.84 16.92
N VAL A 142 0.47 -19.85 17.44
CA VAL A 142 0.17 -20.18 18.83
C VAL A 142 -0.78 -21.38 18.88
N VAL A 143 -0.80 -22.14 19.99
CA VAL A 143 -1.66 -23.32 20.15
C VAL A 143 -2.47 -23.26 21.42
N SER A 144 -3.75 -23.60 21.33
CA SER A 144 -4.64 -23.88 22.45
C SER A 144 -5.67 -24.94 22.03
N GLY A 145 -6.00 -25.87 22.90
CA GLY A 145 -7.11 -26.84 22.71
C GLY A 145 -7.07 -27.65 21.41
N GLY A 146 -5.89 -27.90 20.83
CA GLY A 146 -5.74 -28.64 19.56
C GLY A 146 -5.92 -27.77 18.31
N THR A 147 -6.04 -26.46 18.46
CA THR A 147 -6.08 -25.49 17.36
C THR A 147 -4.77 -24.69 17.33
N VAL A 148 -4.10 -24.66 16.18
CA VAL A 148 -3.00 -23.75 15.90
C VAL A 148 -3.59 -22.50 15.27
N THR A 149 -3.31 -21.36 15.86
CA THR A 149 -3.76 -20.06 15.35
C THR A 149 -2.57 -19.31 14.77
N LEU A 150 -2.66 -18.96 13.48
CA LEU A 150 -1.77 -18.01 12.83
C LEU A 150 -2.18 -16.61 13.21
N VAL A 151 -1.28 -15.85 13.82
CA VAL A 151 -1.55 -14.49 14.32
C VAL A 151 -0.82 -13.49 13.43
N GLY A 152 -1.56 -12.62 12.78
CA GLY A 152 -1.02 -11.55 11.94
C GLY A 152 -0.46 -10.40 12.77
N GLY A 153 0.74 -9.95 12.44
CA GLY A 153 1.47 -8.91 13.15
C GLY A 153 1.79 -7.67 12.31
N GLY A 154 1.17 -7.51 11.14
CA GLY A 154 1.40 -6.37 10.25
C GLY A 154 2.28 -6.68 9.04
N ASP A 155 2.88 -7.87 8.95
CA ASP A 155 3.70 -8.21 7.79
C ASP A 155 2.82 -8.57 6.57
N VAL A 156 2.97 -7.79 5.50
CA VAL A 156 2.25 -7.95 4.24
C VAL A 156 3.20 -8.27 3.06
N LEU A 157 4.43 -8.66 3.39
CA LEU A 157 5.47 -9.05 2.43
C LEU A 157 5.90 -10.52 2.60
N LEU A 158 5.10 -11.34 3.29
CA LEU A 158 5.44 -12.74 3.60
C LEU A 158 5.64 -13.59 2.34
N ALA A 159 6.70 -14.41 2.34
CA ALA A 159 6.80 -15.50 1.38
C ALA A 159 5.82 -16.63 1.73
N ALA A 160 5.22 -17.25 0.72
CA ALA A 160 4.32 -18.39 0.92
C ALA A 160 5.07 -19.65 1.40
N ASP A 161 6.34 -19.81 1.04
CA ASP A 161 7.21 -20.93 1.42
C ASP A 161 8.37 -20.44 2.31
N ALA A 162 9.61 -20.74 1.98
CA ALA A 162 10.78 -20.28 2.72
C ALA A 162 10.98 -18.77 2.56
N GLY A 163 11.37 -18.11 3.64
CA GLY A 163 11.82 -16.73 3.59
C GLY A 163 13.25 -16.61 3.06
N ASP A 164 13.62 -15.38 2.68
CA ASP A 164 14.98 -15.00 2.29
C ASP A 164 15.46 -13.88 3.22
N PRO A 165 16.36 -14.17 4.17
CA PRO A 165 16.83 -13.17 5.13
C PRO A 165 17.67 -12.04 4.49
N ASP A 166 18.10 -12.19 3.25
CA ASP A 166 18.86 -11.18 2.50
C ASP A 166 17.94 -10.28 1.65
N ALA A 167 16.63 -10.57 1.62
CA ALA A 167 15.62 -9.80 0.89
C ALA A 167 14.68 -9.06 1.84
N THR A 168 14.10 -7.94 1.42
CA THR A 168 13.03 -7.26 2.17
C THR A 168 11.67 -7.90 1.88
N VAL A 169 11.35 -8.10 0.59
CA VAL A 169 10.14 -8.80 0.16
C VAL A 169 10.37 -10.30 0.31
N GLY A 170 9.50 -10.96 1.04
CA GLY A 170 9.66 -12.39 1.33
C GLY A 170 10.74 -12.68 2.37
N HIS A 171 11.16 -11.72 3.18
CA HIS A 171 12.12 -11.90 4.26
C HIS A 171 11.67 -13.01 5.22
N ALA A 172 10.46 -12.90 5.72
CA ALA A 172 9.81 -13.95 6.51
C ALA A 172 9.00 -14.89 5.63
N GLY A 173 9.08 -16.20 5.89
CA GLY A 173 8.36 -17.23 5.15
C GLY A 173 7.37 -18.01 6.00
N LEU A 174 6.14 -18.19 5.48
CA LEU A 174 5.13 -19.03 6.13
C LEU A 174 5.54 -20.51 6.15
N GLY A 175 6.34 -20.97 5.17
CA GLY A 175 6.91 -22.32 5.19
C GLY A 175 7.91 -22.53 6.33
N ASP A 176 8.73 -21.52 6.67
CA ASP A 176 9.64 -21.59 7.82
C ASP A 176 8.86 -21.61 9.14
N LEU A 177 7.85 -20.73 9.25
CA LEU A 177 6.95 -20.71 10.40
C LEU A 177 6.24 -22.07 10.57
N ALA A 178 5.73 -22.64 9.48
CA ALA A 178 5.03 -23.93 9.50
C ALA A 178 5.98 -25.09 9.88
N ARG A 179 7.21 -25.12 9.35
CA ARG A 179 8.22 -26.13 9.72
C ARG A 179 8.57 -26.07 11.21
N SER A 180 8.82 -24.88 11.73
CA SER A 180 9.12 -24.66 13.14
C SER A 180 7.92 -25.04 14.03
N THR A 181 6.71 -24.67 13.61
CA THR A 181 5.45 -25.05 14.28
C THR A 181 5.27 -26.55 14.29
N ALA A 182 5.48 -27.23 13.17
CA ALA A 182 5.39 -28.69 13.08
C ALA A 182 6.38 -29.38 14.01
N GLN A 183 7.62 -28.93 14.07
CA GLN A 183 8.65 -29.48 14.98
C GLN A 183 8.21 -29.32 16.45
N ALA A 184 7.69 -28.16 16.83
CA ALA A 184 7.22 -27.90 18.19
C ALA A 184 6.00 -28.78 18.57
N LEU A 185 5.10 -29.05 17.62
CA LEU A 185 3.95 -29.94 17.80
C LEU A 185 4.39 -31.40 17.91
N GLN A 186 5.25 -31.86 17.01
CA GLN A 186 5.79 -33.23 17.01
C GLN A 186 6.55 -33.55 18.30
N ALA A 187 7.33 -32.61 18.82
CA ALA A 187 8.01 -32.74 20.10
C ALA A 187 7.03 -32.95 21.28
N ARG A 188 5.78 -32.50 21.13
CA ARG A 188 4.69 -32.69 22.10
C ARG A 188 3.83 -33.93 21.78
N GLY A 189 4.18 -34.70 20.76
CA GLY A 189 3.43 -35.87 20.30
C GLY A 189 2.13 -35.53 19.56
N VAL A 190 1.95 -34.28 19.11
CA VAL A 190 0.78 -33.80 18.38
C VAL A 190 1.03 -33.99 16.88
N THR A 191 0.17 -34.78 16.22
CA THR A 191 0.27 -35.11 14.78
C THR A 191 -0.87 -34.56 13.95
N SER A 192 -1.90 -33.98 14.60
CA SER A 192 -3.08 -33.42 13.94
C SER A 192 -3.60 -32.23 14.70
N VAL A 193 -3.99 -31.16 13.98
CA VAL A 193 -4.52 -29.90 14.54
C VAL A 193 -5.63 -29.33 13.66
N ASN A 194 -6.42 -28.42 14.20
CA ASN A 194 -7.18 -27.45 13.42
C ASN A 194 -6.31 -26.19 13.19
N VAL A 195 -6.59 -25.43 12.14
CA VAL A 195 -5.92 -24.13 11.89
C VAL A 195 -6.93 -22.99 11.95
N ALA A 196 -6.56 -21.93 12.64
CA ALA A 196 -7.32 -20.68 12.69
C ALA A 196 -6.43 -19.51 12.29
N LEU A 197 -7.06 -18.42 11.86
CA LEU A 197 -6.45 -17.11 11.58
C LEU A 197 -6.92 -16.12 12.63
N ASP A 198 -5.98 -15.47 13.28
CA ASP A 198 -6.22 -14.28 14.10
C ASP A 198 -5.70 -13.04 13.36
N ASP A 199 -6.61 -12.26 12.83
CA ASP A 199 -6.37 -10.97 12.20
C ASP A 199 -7.00 -9.81 13.00
N THR A 200 -7.25 -10.02 14.28
CA THR A 200 -7.90 -9.05 15.17
C THR A 200 -6.99 -7.92 15.63
N LEU A 201 -5.71 -7.93 15.23
CA LEU A 201 -4.80 -6.81 15.48
C LEU A 201 -5.35 -5.50 14.91
N PHE A 202 -5.97 -5.58 13.72
CA PHE A 202 -6.62 -4.45 13.10
C PHE A 202 -8.11 -4.44 13.41
N THR A 203 -8.67 -3.25 13.60
CA THR A 203 -10.07 -3.03 13.94
C THR A 203 -10.79 -2.21 12.86
N GLY A 204 -12.13 -2.24 12.89
CA GLY A 204 -12.95 -1.53 11.92
C GLY A 204 -12.93 -2.20 10.53
N PRO A 205 -13.39 -1.50 9.50
CA PRO A 205 -13.46 -2.04 8.14
C PRO A 205 -12.07 -2.20 7.52
N SER A 206 -11.93 -3.20 6.66
CA SER A 206 -10.71 -3.41 5.86
C SER A 206 -10.66 -2.55 4.59
N TRP A 207 -11.77 -1.88 4.25
CA TRP A 207 -11.90 -0.97 3.13
C TRP A 207 -12.30 0.43 3.61
N ASN A 208 -11.60 1.46 3.14
CA ASN A 208 -11.93 2.83 3.51
C ASN A 208 -13.12 3.34 2.68
N SER A 209 -14.15 3.82 3.36
CA SER A 209 -15.36 4.33 2.69
C SER A 209 -15.13 5.62 1.87
N SER A 210 -14.00 6.29 2.06
CA SER A 210 -13.59 7.46 1.28
C SER A 210 -12.91 7.10 -0.04
N TRP A 211 -12.61 5.83 -0.27
CA TRP A 211 -12.05 5.37 -1.54
C TRP A 211 -13.16 5.20 -2.57
N GLU A 212 -12.96 5.83 -3.70
CA GLU A 212 -13.92 5.80 -4.80
C GLU A 212 -13.89 4.43 -5.52
N GLY A 213 -14.94 4.12 -6.28
CA GLY A 213 -14.97 2.90 -7.09
C GLY A 213 -13.85 2.90 -8.14
N GLY A 214 -13.22 1.74 -8.35
CA GLY A 214 -12.07 1.56 -9.22
C GLY A 214 -10.73 1.58 -8.48
N ASN A 215 -10.72 1.87 -7.18
CA ASN A 215 -9.50 1.82 -6.36
C ASN A 215 -9.10 0.39 -5.97
N GLU A 216 -9.94 -0.61 -6.26
CA GLU A 216 -9.63 -2.03 -6.07
C GLU A 216 -8.41 -2.51 -6.87
N ALA A 217 -8.01 -1.75 -7.90
CA ALA A 217 -6.78 -2.00 -8.66
C ALA A 217 -5.52 -1.42 -8.01
N TRP A 218 -5.66 -0.61 -6.95
CA TRP A 218 -4.56 0.17 -6.37
C TRP A 218 -4.29 -0.14 -4.90
N VAL A 219 -5.18 -0.88 -4.25
CA VAL A 219 -5.07 -1.20 -2.83
C VAL A 219 -5.81 -2.50 -2.51
N ALA A 220 -5.25 -3.32 -1.63
CA ALA A 220 -5.91 -4.53 -1.11
C ALA A 220 -6.88 -4.19 0.04
N GLN A 221 -7.63 -5.18 0.49
CA GLN A 221 -8.29 -5.16 1.80
C GLN A 221 -7.21 -5.04 2.89
N ILE A 222 -7.30 -4.04 3.75
CA ILE A 222 -6.28 -3.77 4.77
C ILE A 222 -6.43 -4.74 5.94
N GLN A 223 -5.49 -5.67 6.03
CA GLN A 223 -5.46 -6.76 7.00
C GLN A 223 -4.04 -6.90 7.57
N PRO A 224 -3.85 -7.45 8.80
CA PRO A 224 -2.55 -7.45 9.47
C PRO A 224 -1.61 -8.58 9.04
N ILE A 225 -1.92 -9.29 7.98
CA ILE A 225 -1.10 -10.35 7.40
C ILE A 225 -1.49 -10.56 5.94
N MET A 226 -0.50 -10.61 5.05
CA MET A 226 -0.68 -10.93 3.62
C MET A 226 0.58 -11.64 3.10
N LEU A 227 0.40 -12.42 2.03
CA LEU A 227 1.52 -12.78 1.18
C LEU A 227 1.99 -11.53 0.43
N ASP A 228 3.17 -11.61 -0.20
CA ASP A 228 3.79 -10.51 -0.94
C ASP A 228 2.78 -9.65 -1.72
N VAL A 229 2.39 -8.53 -1.10
CA VAL A 229 1.42 -7.61 -1.69
C VAL A 229 1.97 -6.93 -2.94
N THR A 230 3.30 -6.82 -3.07
CA THR A 230 3.95 -6.16 -4.22
C THR A 230 3.76 -6.94 -5.53
N ALA A 231 3.58 -8.26 -5.44
CA ALA A 231 3.25 -9.10 -6.60
C ALA A 231 1.92 -8.71 -7.27
N HIS A 232 1.02 -8.08 -6.51
CA HIS A 232 -0.31 -7.68 -6.96
C HIS A 232 -0.38 -6.22 -7.44
N SER A 233 0.49 -5.33 -6.95
CA SER A 233 0.47 -3.90 -7.26
C SER A 233 0.63 -3.59 -8.76
N HIS A 234 1.31 -4.45 -9.52
CA HIS A 234 1.47 -4.33 -10.98
C HIS A 234 0.35 -5.00 -11.78
N SER A 235 -0.34 -5.98 -11.20
CA SER A 235 -1.43 -6.70 -11.88
C SER A 235 -2.77 -5.98 -11.75
N GLY A 236 -2.92 -5.08 -10.78
CA GLY A 236 -4.17 -4.42 -10.43
C GLY A 236 -5.24 -5.39 -9.91
N THR A 237 -4.84 -6.57 -9.43
CA THR A 237 -5.76 -7.59 -8.93
C THR A 237 -5.25 -8.12 -7.59
N TYR A 238 -5.97 -7.80 -6.53
CA TYR A 238 -5.68 -8.27 -5.19
C TYR A 238 -6.64 -9.40 -4.79
N PRO A 239 -6.20 -10.34 -3.92
CA PRO A 239 -7.11 -11.32 -3.32
C PRO A 239 -8.26 -10.64 -2.60
N ALA A 240 -9.45 -11.25 -2.67
CA ALA A 240 -10.62 -10.73 -1.95
C ALA A 240 -10.46 -10.80 -0.41
N ASP A 241 -9.62 -11.71 0.06
CA ASP A 241 -9.31 -11.92 1.48
C ASP A 241 -7.84 -12.35 1.62
N PRO A 242 -6.90 -11.38 1.57
CA PRO A 242 -5.46 -11.69 1.60
C PRO A 242 -4.99 -12.38 2.88
N ALA A 243 -5.56 -12.04 4.03
CA ALA A 243 -5.20 -12.70 5.29
C ALA A 243 -5.62 -14.17 5.31
N MET A 244 -6.78 -14.51 4.76
CA MET A 244 -7.23 -15.89 4.65
C MET A 244 -6.38 -16.67 3.62
N GLU A 245 -5.91 -16.02 2.55
CA GLU A 245 -4.97 -16.61 1.60
C GLU A 245 -3.65 -16.99 2.29
N ALA A 246 -3.07 -16.07 3.07
CA ALA A 246 -1.88 -16.34 3.88
C ALA A 246 -2.11 -17.50 4.88
N ALA A 247 -3.26 -17.53 5.54
CA ALA A 247 -3.59 -18.59 6.50
C ALA A 247 -3.76 -19.96 5.83
N LYS A 248 -4.30 -20.02 4.62
CA LYS A 248 -4.38 -21.25 3.82
C LYS A 248 -2.97 -21.71 3.39
N ALA A 249 -2.13 -20.80 2.92
CA ALA A 249 -0.74 -21.12 2.59
C ALA A 249 0.00 -21.70 3.80
N PHE A 250 -0.13 -21.10 4.99
CA PHE A 250 0.43 -21.64 6.22
C PHE A 250 -0.11 -23.06 6.54
N SER A 251 -1.42 -23.29 6.40
CA SER A 251 -2.06 -24.59 6.61
C SER A 251 -1.51 -25.68 5.67
N ASP A 252 -1.32 -25.32 4.39
CA ASP A 252 -0.75 -26.22 3.39
C ASP A 252 0.72 -26.57 3.72
N GLN A 253 1.51 -25.58 4.12
CA GLN A 253 2.89 -25.75 4.55
C GLN A 253 3.00 -26.59 5.83
N LEU A 254 2.06 -26.43 6.79
CA LEU A 254 2.02 -27.24 8.00
C LEU A 254 1.72 -28.70 7.68
N THR A 255 0.84 -28.94 6.72
CA THR A 255 0.54 -30.29 6.21
C THR A 255 1.77 -30.89 5.51
N ALA A 256 2.45 -30.12 4.67
CA ALA A 256 3.69 -30.53 4.02
C ALA A 256 4.82 -30.84 5.02
N ALA A 257 4.82 -30.16 6.18
CA ALA A 257 5.74 -30.42 7.30
C ALA A 257 5.36 -31.63 8.17
N GLY A 258 4.32 -32.38 7.80
CA GLY A 258 3.94 -33.66 8.42
C GLY A 258 3.00 -33.54 9.62
N VAL A 259 2.28 -32.43 9.76
CA VAL A 259 1.17 -32.29 10.73
C VAL A 259 -0.16 -32.26 9.98
N ALA A 260 -1.05 -33.22 10.24
CA ALA A 260 -2.34 -33.27 9.58
C ALA A 260 -3.21 -32.08 10.02
N VAL A 261 -3.69 -31.30 9.05
CA VAL A 261 -4.70 -30.26 9.33
C VAL A 261 -6.10 -30.82 9.10
N THR A 262 -7.00 -30.63 10.06
CA THR A 262 -8.39 -31.12 10.00
C THR A 262 -9.35 -29.96 9.78
N GLY A 263 -10.24 -30.13 8.80
CA GLY A 263 -11.24 -29.11 8.45
C GLY A 263 -10.64 -27.93 7.70
N ASP A 264 -11.48 -26.93 7.46
CA ASP A 264 -11.10 -25.68 6.82
C ASP A 264 -10.47 -24.72 7.83
N VAL A 265 -9.61 -23.79 7.34
CA VAL A 265 -9.10 -22.69 8.16
C VAL A 265 -10.27 -21.81 8.63
N THR A 266 -10.37 -21.60 9.92
CA THR A 266 -11.38 -20.73 10.53
C THR A 266 -10.80 -19.37 10.89
N ARG A 267 -11.65 -18.38 11.19
CA ARG A 267 -11.19 -17.04 11.62
C ARG A 267 -11.69 -16.78 13.05
N GLY A 268 -10.80 -16.26 13.89
CA GLY A 268 -11.12 -15.87 15.26
C GLY A 268 -9.89 -15.54 16.07
N ALA A 269 -10.05 -14.72 17.10
CA ALA A 269 -8.97 -14.34 17.99
C ALA A 269 -8.30 -15.57 18.63
N ALA A 270 -7.00 -15.53 18.75
CA ALA A 270 -6.24 -16.53 19.50
C ALA A 270 -6.72 -16.57 20.95
N SER A 271 -6.79 -17.76 21.52
CA SER A 271 -7.18 -17.92 22.94
C SER A 271 -6.16 -17.22 23.85
N SER A 272 -6.63 -16.59 24.91
CA SER A 272 -5.76 -15.91 25.87
C SER A 272 -4.81 -16.85 26.63
N ASP A 273 -5.10 -18.16 26.62
CA ASP A 273 -4.26 -19.22 27.22
C ASP A 273 -3.36 -19.91 26.16
N ALA A 274 -3.40 -19.47 24.90
CA ALA A 274 -2.59 -20.05 23.85
C ALA A 274 -1.09 -19.85 24.13
N SER A 275 -0.34 -20.92 23.87
CA SER A 275 1.12 -20.89 23.96
C SER A 275 1.76 -20.75 22.58
N GLU A 276 2.77 -19.90 22.47
CA GLU A 276 3.53 -19.73 21.24
C GLU A 276 4.30 -21.00 20.91
N LEU A 277 4.26 -21.36 19.64
CA LEU A 277 4.99 -22.51 19.05
C LEU A 277 6.21 -22.02 18.27
N ALA A 278 6.04 -21.00 17.48
CA ALA A 278 7.06 -20.40 16.61
C ALA A 278 6.65 -19.00 16.18
N SER A 279 7.64 -18.22 15.74
CA SER A 279 7.44 -16.91 15.12
C SER A 279 8.47 -16.71 14.00
N VAL A 280 8.14 -15.79 13.08
CA VAL A 280 9.02 -15.20 12.06
C VAL A 280 8.87 -13.70 12.08
N GLU A 281 9.92 -13.01 11.69
CA GLU A 281 9.96 -11.54 11.70
C GLU A 281 10.21 -11.01 10.29
N SER A 282 9.59 -9.89 9.95
CA SER A 282 9.83 -9.16 8.71
C SER A 282 11.25 -8.62 8.65
N ALA A 283 11.66 -8.09 7.50
CA ALA A 283 12.80 -7.19 7.41
C ALA A 283 12.61 -5.97 8.33
N PRO A 284 13.69 -5.26 8.68
CA PRO A 284 13.62 -4.00 9.44
C PRO A 284 12.64 -3.00 8.82
N LEU A 285 11.95 -2.23 9.65
CA LEU A 285 10.95 -1.25 9.20
C LEU A 285 11.51 -0.26 8.18
N ALA A 286 12.75 0.16 8.33
CA ALA A 286 13.40 1.07 7.38
C ALA A 286 13.42 0.49 5.96
N ASP A 287 13.70 -0.80 5.83
CA ASP A 287 13.72 -1.49 4.54
C ASP A 287 12.30 -1.67 3.98
N VAL A 288 11.34 -2.04 4.84
CA VAL A 288 9.91 -2.14 4.46
C VAL A 288 9.39 -0.80 3.95
N LEU A 289 9.64 0.31 4.66
CA LEU A 289 9.26 1.65 4.25
C LEU A 289 9.96 2.06 2.94
N SER A 290 11.21 1.65 2.73
CA SER A 290 11.92 1.90 1.46
C SER A 290 11.21 1.24 0.27
N VAL A 291 10.69 0.02 0.43
CA VAL A 291 9.88 -0.67 -0.60
C VAL A 291 8.57 0.08 -0.81
N SER A 292 7.84 0.35 0.27
CA SER A 292 6.55 1.04 0.28
C SER A 292 6.61 2.39 -0.45
N LEU A 293 7.57 3.24 -0.08
CA LEU A 293 7.72 4.58 -0.65
C LEU A 293 8.18 4.55 -2.10
N LYS A 294 9.13 3.69 -2.47
CA LYS A 294 9.63 3.58 -3.86
C LYS A 294 8.59 3.04 -4.82
N ALA A 295 7.78 2.07 -4.37
CA ALA A 295 6.67 1.53 -5.14
C ALA A 295 5.42 2.42 -5.07
N SER A 296 5.39 3.37 -4.14
CA SER A 296 4.19 4.14 -3.79
C SER A 296 3.00 3.23 -3.43
N ASP A 297 3.27 2.13 -2.71
CA ASP A 297 2.27 1.10 -2.40
C ASP A 297 1.27 1.60 -1.35
N ASN A 298 0.00 1.60 -1.72
CA ASN A 298 -1.06 2.10 -0.85
C ASN A 298 -1.36 1.11 0.28
N THR A 299 -1.34 -0.19 -0.01
CA THR A 299 -1.66 -1.23 0.98
C THR A 299 -0.63 -1.25 2.11
N MET A 300 0.66 -1.26 1.75
CA MET A 300 1.75 -1.20 2.73
C MET A 300 1.61 0.04 3.63
N THR A 301 1.40 1.21 3.03
CA THR A 301 1.30 2.45 3.81
C THR A 301 0.09 2.49 4.75
N GLU A 302 -1.05 1.93 4.35
CA GLU A 302 -2.20 1.81 5.25
C GLU A 302 -1.91 0.87 6.43
N VAL A 303 -1.20 -0.23 6.18
CA VAL A 303 -0.76 -1.14 7.23
C VAL A 303 0.25 -0.46 8.17
N GLU A 304 1.22 0.26 7.62
CA GLU A 304 2.20 1.06 8.39
C GLU A 304 1.49 2.06 9.32
N GLY A 305 0.50 2.79 8.81
CA GLY A 305 -0.32 3.70 9.61
C GLY A 305 -1.09 2.99 10.73
N ARG A 306 -1.63 1.79 10.47
CA ARG A 306 -2.28 0.98 11.51
C ARG A 306 -1.28 0.47 12.55
N MET A 307 -0.05 0.14 12.15
CA MET A 307 1.00 -0.23 13.10
C MET A 307 1.43 0.95 13.99
N VAL A 308 1.43 2.19 13.45
CA VAL A 308 1.59 3.41 14.26
C VAL A 308 0.46 3.51 15.30
N ALA A 309 -0.79 3.24 14.92
CA ALA A 309 -1.90 3.23 15.88
C ALA A 309 -1.74 2.17 16.97
N VAL A 310 -1.32 0.94 16.61
CA VAL A 310 -1.02 -0.14 17.55
C VAL A 310 0.04 0.31 18.57
N ALA A 311 1.15 0.84 18.08
CA ALA A 311 2.24 1.30 18.93
C ALA A 311 1.84 2.47 19.85
N ALA A 312 0.97 3.35 19.36
CA ALA A 312 0.40 4.46 20.12
C ALA A 312 -0.70 4.03 21.12
N GLY A 313 -1.07 2.75 21.18
CA GLY A 313 -2.17 2.26 22.01
C GLY A 313 -3.55 2.77 21.58
N GLN A 314 -3.70 3.08 20.29
CA GLN A 314 -4.96 3.52 19.68
C GLN A 314 -5.64 2.36 18.92
N GLU A 315 -6.90 2.54 18.55
CA GLU A 315 -7.56 1.59 17.67
C GLU A 315 -6.85 1.52 16.32
N ALA A 316 -6.47 0.33 15.88
CA ALA A 316 -5.84 0.11 14.60
C ALA A 316 -6.88 0.07 13.46
N SER A 317 -7.68 1.14 13.36
CA SER A 317 -8.65 1.45 12.29
C SER A 317 -8.10 2.56 11.39
N PHE A 318 -8.77 2.90 10.29
CA PHE A 318 -8.38 4.05 9.45
C PHE A 318 -8.37 5.36 10.26
N GLU A 319 -9.39 5.58 11.06
CA GLU A 319 -9.50 6.79 11.90
C GLU A 319 -8.41 6.81 12.99
N GLY A 320 -8.16 5.68 13.65
CA GLY A 320 -7.13 5.60 14.68
C GLY A 320 -5.73 5.74 14.09
N ALA A 321 -5.46 5.17 12.90
CA ALA A 321 -4.20 5.29 12.20
C ALA A 321 -3.87 6.75 11.84
N THR A 322 -4.79 7.45 11.19
CA THR A 322 -4.58 8.86 10.82
C THR A 322 -4.41 9.77 12.04
N LYS A 323 -5.15 9.52 13.13
CA LYS A 323 -4.98 10.24 14.40
C LYS A 323 -3.62 9.97 15.02
N ALA A 324 -3.18 8.72 15.06
CA ALA A 324 -1.90 8.33 15.63
C ALA A 324 -0.73 8.95 14.85
N VAL A 325 -0.78 8.89 13.52
CA VAL A 325 0.23 9.53 12.64
C VAL A 325 0.32 11.03 12.92
N LEU A 326 -0.80 11.75 12.92
CA LEU A 326 -0.79 13.20 13.19
C LEU A 326 -0.34 13.54 14.61
N ALA A 327 -0.72 12.73 15.60
CA ALA A 327 -0.28 12.92 16.99
C ALA A 327 1.23 12.73 17.12
N GLN A 328 1.80 11.72 16.47
CA GLN A 328 3.25 11.48 16.46
C GLN A 328 4.01 12.63 15.80
N LEU A 329 3.59 13.04 14.60
CA LEU A 329 4.21 14.18 13.91
C LEU A 329 4.16 15.48 14.75
N THR A 330 3.05 15.69 15.47
CA THR A 330 2.93 16.84 16.38
C THR A 330 3.92 16.71 17.55
N ALA A 331 4.08 15.52 18.11
CA ALA A 331 5.04 15.24 19.18
C ALA A 331 6.48 15.44 18.72
N ASP A 332 6.78 15.14 17.47
CA ASP A 332 8.09 15.35 16.82
C ASP A 332 8.35 16.83 16.48
N GLY A 333 7.37 17.70 16.74
CA GLY A 333 7.51 19.15 16.56
C GLY A 333 7.09 19.70 15.19
N PHE A 334 6.53 18.85 14.31
CA PHE A 334 6.03 19.29 13.01
C PHE A 334 4.72 20.08 13.12
N GLN A 335 4.52 21.01 12.18
CA GLN A 335 3.33 21.88 12.17
C GLN A 335 2.16 21.18 11.46
N THR A 336 1.36 20.43 12.22
CA THR A 336 0.24 19.64 11.68
C THR A 336 -1.08 20.44 11.56
N GLY A 337 -1.07 21.73 11.86
CA GLY A 337 -2.25 22.60 11.76
C GLY A 337 -2.84 22.62 10.35
N GLY A 338 -4.15 22.42 10.24
CA GLY A 338 -4.86 22.42 8.96
C GLY A 338 -4.77 21.12 8.16
N VAL A 339 -4.08 20.10 8.66
CA VAL A 339 -4.05 18.78 8.03
C VAL A 339 -5.38 18.05 8.24
N THR A 340 -5.88 17.43 7.18
CA THR A 340 -6.95 16.44 7.23
C THR A 340 -6.43 15.16 6.58
N MET A 341 -6.41 14.06 7.33
CA MET A 341 -6.12 12.73 6.81
C MET A 341 -7.34 11.84 7.03
N VAL A 342 -7.82 11.21 5.99
CA VAL A 342 -8.88 10.18 6.05
C VAL A 342 -8.35 8.79 5.72
N ASP A 343 -7.15 8.74 5.16
CA ASP A 343 -6.32 7.56 5.02
C ASP A 343 -4.83 7.89 5.22
N CYS A 344 -3.97 6.89 5.23
CA CYS A 344 -2.53 7.04 5.43
C CYS A 344 -1.74 7.12 4.12
N SER A 345 -2.32 6.65 3.02
CA SER A 345 -1.66 6.50 1.71
C SER A 345 -1.83 7.71 0.79
N GLY A 346 -2.85 8.54 1.01
CA GLY A 346 -3.23 9.64 0.12
C GLY A 346 -4.03 9.18 -1.09
N LEU A 347 -4.61 7.98 -1.05
CA LEU A 347 -5.52 7.48 -2.08
C LEU A 347 -6.87 8.22 -2.03
N ALA A 348 -7.29 8.65 -0.85
CA ALA A 348 -8.51 9.40 -0.66
C ALA A 348 -8.36 10.85 -1.14
N THR A 349 -9.27 11.28 -2.02
CA THR A 349 -9.28 12.65 -2.55
C THR A 349 -9.64 13.71 -1.51
N ALA A 350 -10.11 13.29 -0.33
CA ALA A 350 -10.49 14.16 0.78
C ALA A 350 -9.32 14.62 1.67
N ASP A 351 -8.15 14.01 1.54
CA ASP A 351 -6.96 14.42 2.29
C ASP A 351 -6.54 15.85 1.94
N ARG A 352 -6.09 16.57 2.95
CA ARG A 352 -5.60 17.94 2.82
C ARG A 352 -4.35 18.14 3.64
N VAL A 353 -3.24 18.49 2.97
CA VAL A 353 -1.93 18.68 3.61
C VAL A 353 -1.31 19.98 3.11
N PRO A 354 -0.80 20.83 4.02
CA PRO A 354 0.00 22.00 3.64
C PRO A 354 1.33 21.56 3.01
N SER A 355 1.78 22.22 1.94
CA SER A 355 3.11 21.96 1.36
C SER A 355 4.24 22.23 2.35
N SER A 356 4.04 23.13 3.29
CA SER A 356 5.00 23.43 4.37
C SER A 356 5.26 22.22 5.28
N LEU A 357 4.25 21.41 5.61
CA LEU A 357 4.46 20.20 6.39
C LEU A 357 5.29 19.17 5.65
N LEU A 358 4.98 18.93 4.36
CA LEU A 358 5.77 18.02 3.52
C LEU A 358 7.24 18.48 3.44
N ALA A 359 7.45 19.78 3.22
CA ALA A 359 8.79 20.36 3.17
C ALA A 359 9.55 20.23 4.51
N GLN A 360 8.87 20.42 5.65
CA GLN A 360 9.47 20.25 6.98
C GLN A 360 9.94 18.82 7.21
N ILE A 361 9.09 17.81 6.89
CA ILE A 361 9.44 16.40 7.05
C ILE A 361 10.62 16.03 6.16
N ILE A 362 10.61 16.46 4.88
CA ILE A 362 11.70 16.18 3.95
C ILE A 362 13.00 16.86 4.41
N ALA A 363 12.93 18.12 4.84
CA ALA A 363 14.10 18.83 5.33
C ALA A 363 14.70 18.18 6.58
N HIS A 364 13.85 17.73 7.51
CA HIS A 364 14.27 16.99 8.71
C HIS A 364 14.98 15.69 8.31
N SER A 365 14.38 14.89 7.41
CA SER A 365 14.97 13.62 6.96
C SER A 365 16.27 13.78 6.16
N ALA A 366 16.47 14.92 5.49
CA ALA A 366 17.68 15.22 4.73
C ALA A 366 18.78 15.87 5.55
N GLY A 367 18.48 16.35 6.75
CA GLY A 367 19.46 16.97 7.66
C GLY A 367 20.37 15.93 8.31
N SER A 368 21.50 16.39 8.87
CA SER A 368 22.50 15.54 9.49
C SER A 368 22.02 14.78 10.74
N ASP A 369 20.91 15.21 11.31
CA ASP A 369 20.32 14.64 12.54
C ASP A 369 19.09 13.78 12.26
N GLY A 370 18.69 13.62 10.98
CA GLY A 370 17.47 12.91 10.57
C GLY A 370 17.70 11.62 9.76
N GLY A 371 18.97 11.19 9.64
CA GLY A 371 19.33 9.98 8.91
C GLY A 371 19.57 8.77 9.78
#